data_de1513558aa53fe15b15f42beea5718e
#
_entry.id   de1513558aa53fe15b15f42beea5718e
#
_cell.length_a   1.000
_cell.length_b   1.000
_cell.length_c   1.000
_cell.angle_alpha   90.00
_cell.angle_beta   90.00
_cell.angle_gamma   90.00
#
_symmetry.space_group_name_H-M   'P 1'
#
loop_
_entity.id
_entity.type
_entity.pdbx_description
1 polymer ?
#
loop_
_entity_poly.entity_id
_entity_poly.type
_entity_poly.pdbx_seq_one_letter_code
_entity_poly.pdbx_strand_id
1 'polypeptide(L)'
;MLGTSGSSSLRLLLCFSSLEGKLETLRRLAQASAVSEKRILVVDDDTSLIRLIGEALRSRFHCEVDATPNPEYGFELALKKRYRIFVFDFSMPMIDGAMLFTLIGKVYNHVNPPIVVPPLILISGRGDEARAQELMKEAGVRGFLPKPFAMNRLMEKVSEVAPDLAAASRE
;
A
#
# COMPACT_ATOMS: atom_id res chain seq x y z
N MET A 1 14.02 -48.43 -16.42
CA MET A 1 14.38 -47.17 -15.75
C MET A 1 13.95 -46.03 -16.65
N LEU A 2 12.81 -45.42 -16.39
CA LEU A 2 12.33 -44.23 -17.09
C LEU A 2 12.16 -43.15 -16.04
N GLY A 3 13.05 -42.16 -16.11
CA GLY A 3 13.19 -41.08 -15.14
C GLY A 3 12.12 -40.01 -15.29
N THR A 4 11.64 -39.54 -14.16
CA THR A 4 10.65 -38.52 -13.91
C THR A 4 11.19 -37.10 -14.24
N SER A 5 11.08 -36.64 -15.49
CA SER A 5 11.44 -35.27 -15.88
C SER A 5 10.24 -34.30 -16.07
N GLY A 6 9.03 -34.76 -15.71
CA GLY A 6 7.80 -33.98 -15.94
C GLY A 6 7.46 -32.90 -14.90
N SER A 7 8.07 -32.95 -13.70
CA SER A 7 7.64 -32.12 -12.56
C SER A 7 8.15 -30.69 -12.61
N SER A 8 9.33 -30.43 -13.15
CA SER A 8 9.94 -29.10 -13.16
C SER A 8 9.32 -28.18 -14.20
N SER A 9 8.99 -28.68 -15.39
CA SER A 9 8.37 -27.91 -16.47
C SER A 9 6.95 -27.49 -16.13
N LEU A 10 6.17 -28.34 -15.43
CA LEU A 10 4.81 -27.99 -14.99
C LEU A 10 4.82 -26.90 -13.91
N ARG A 11 5.80 -26.93 -13.00
CA ARG A 11 5.95 -25.86 -11.97
C ARG A 11 6.37 -24.54 -12.58
N LEU A 12 7.25 -24.53 -13.57
CA LEU A 12 7.60 -23.33 -14.32
C LEU A 12 6.39 -22.76 -15.09
N LEU A 13 5.63 -23.58 -15.77
CA LEU A 13 4.42 -23.16 -16.50
C LEU A 13 3.35 -22.58 -15.55
N LEU A 14 3.15 -23.17 -14.38
CA LEU A 14 2.23 -22.63 -13.37
C LEU A 14 2.73 -21.31 -12.76
N CYS A 15 4.03 -21.15 -12.58
CA CYS A 15 4.63 -19.87 -12.16
C CYS A 15 4.48 -18.80 -13.23
N PHE A 16 4.70 -19.12 -14.51
CA PHE A 16 4.53 -18.18 -15.63
C PHE A 16 3.07 -17.76 -15.82
N SER A 17 2.11 -18.69 -15.75
CA SER A 17 0.68 -18.33 -15.83
C SER A 17 0.21 -17.45 -14.67
N SER A 18 0.78 -17.65 -13.47
CA SER A 18 0.52 -16.79 -12.30
C SER A 18 1.11 -15.38 -12.49
N LEU A 19 2.28 -15.26 -13.11
CA LEU A 19 2.90 -13.98 -13.42
C LEU A 19 2.16 -13.23 -14.53
N GLU A 20 1.75 -13.91 -15.57
CA GLU A 20 0.95 -13.34 -16.65
C GLU A 20 -0.40 -12.83 -16.15
N GLY A 21 -1.09 -13.58 -15.29
CA GLY A 21 -2.33 -13.14 -14.66
C GLY A 21 -2.15 -11.90 -13.78
N LYS A 22 -1.05 -11.81 -13.03
CA LYS A 22 -0.71 -10.62 -12.24
C LYS A 22 -0.38 -9.41 -13.14
N LEU A 23 0.36 -9.64 -14.21
CA LEU A 23 0.71 -8.59 -15.17
C LEU A 23 -0.52 -8.07 -15.92
N GLU A 24 -1.44 -8.93 -16.30
CA GLU A 24 -2.70 -8.55 -16.93
C GLU A 24 -3.59 -7.75 -15.97
N THR A 25 -3.64 -8.15 -14.69
CA THR A 25 -4.35 -7.38 -13.66
C THR A 25 -3.76 -5.98 -13.51
N LEU A 26 -2.44 -5.86 -13.47
CA LEU A 26 -1.76 -4.57 -13.42
C LEU A 26 -2.02 -3.72 -14.66
N ARG A 27 -2.05 -4.32 -15.86
CA ARG A 27 -2.38 -3.61 -17.11
C ARG A 27 -3.81 -3.09 -17.08
N ARG A 28 -4.78 -3.89 -16.62
CA ARG A 28 -6.17 -3.45 -16.44
C ARG A 28 -6.27 -2.31 -15.42
N LEU A 29 -5.54 -2.40 -14.31
CA LEU A 29 -5.46 -1.31 -13.34
C LEU A 29 -4.84 -0.05 -13.95
N ALA A 30 -3.84 -0.17 -14.81
CA ALA A 30 -3.23 0.97 -15.48
C ALA A 30 -4.17 1.64 -16.48
N GLN A 31 -5.06 0.87 -17.14
CA GLN A 31 -6.04 1.36 -18.12
C GLN A 31 -7.33 1.85 -17.47
N ALA A 32 -7.67 1.35 -16.28
CA ALA A 32 -8.83 1.85 -15.55
C ALA A 32 -8.64 3.34 -15.30
N SER A 33 -9.56 4.14 -15.85
CA SER A 33 -9.61 5.59 -15.60
C SER A 33 -9.48 5.85 -14.11
N ALA A 34 -8.75 6.90 -13.76
CA ALA A 34 -8.54 7.36 -12.38
C ALA A 34 -9.83 7.91 -11.74
N VAL A 35 -10.98 7.29 -12.01
CA VAL A 35 -12.19 7.48 -11.25
C VAL A 35 -11.86 7.02 -9.85
N SER A 36 -11.50 7.99 -9.06
CA SER A 36 -11.43 8.10 -7.63
C SER A 36 -11.88 6.83 -6.88
N GLU A 37 -11.05 5.79 -6.89
CA GLU A 37 -11.26 4.73 -5.91
C GLU A 37 -10.90 5.30 -4.53
N LYS A 38 -11.93 5.60 -3.75
CA LYS A 38 -11.80 6.04 -2.36
C LYS A 38 -11.37 4.87 -1.49
N ARG A 39 -10.15 4.38 -1.71
CA ARG A 39 -9.60 3.22 -1.02
C ARG A 39 -8.26 3.55 -0.39
N ILE A 40 -8.07 3.12 0.84
CA ILE A 40 -6.84 3.30 1.62
C ILE A 40 -6.25 1.92 1.93
N LEU A 41 -4.94 1.77 1.77
CA LEU A 41 -4.21 0.59 2.24
C LEU A 41 -3.46 0.94 3.52
N VAL A 42 -3.71 0.18 4.58
CA VAL A 42 -3.04 0.29 5.88
C VAL A 42 -2.22 -0.97 6.12
N VAL A 43 -0.94 -0.82 6.41
CA VAL A 43 -0.03 -1.93 6.74
C VAL A 43 0.75 -1.58 8.01
N ASP A 44 0.56 -2.35 9.08
CA ASP A 44 1.23 -2.19 10.37
C ASP A 44 1.13 -3.52 11.11
N ASP A 45 2.19 -4.04 11.68
CA ASP A 45 2.21 -5.35 12.34
C ASP A 45 1.42 -5.38 13.66
N ASP A 46 1.03 -4.23 14.22
CA ASP A 46 0.08 -4.13 15.33
C ASP A 46 -1.36 -4.29 14.84
N THR A 47 -1.91 -5.49 15.02
CA THR A 47 -3.28 -5.85 14.62
C THR A 47 -4.36 -5.00 15.31
N SER A 48 -4.11 -4.54 16.54
CA SER A 48 -5.04 -3.68 17.27
C SER A 48 -5.07 -2.28 16.68
N LEU A 49 -3.89 -1.76 16.34
CA LEU A 49 -3.75 -0.44 15.75
C LEU A 49 -4.37 -0.38 14.34
N ILE A 50 -4.12 -1.37 13.47
CA ILE A 50 -4.71 -1.39 12.12
C ILE A 50 -6.24 -1.47 12.15
N ARG A 51 -6.81 -2.21 13.11
CA ARG A 51 -8.25 -2.26 13.30
C ARG A 51 -8.81 -0.87 13.66
N LEU A 52 -8.20 -0.22 14.65
CA LEU A 52 -8.60 1.10 15.11
C LEU A 52 -8.47 2.16 14.00
N ILE A 53 -7.36 2.16 13.28
CA ILE A 53 -7.14 3.04 12.13
C ILE A 53 -8.20 2.79 11.06
N GLY A 54 -8.45 1.52 10.72
CA GLY A 54 -9.42 1.14 9.70
C GLY A 54 -10.84 1.61 10.02
N GLU A 55 -11.30 1.43 11.26
CA GLU A 55 -12.61 1.89 11.73
C GLU A 55 -12.71 3.42 11.65
N ALA A 56 -11.69 4.14 12.13
CA ALA A 56 -11.67 5.59 12.12
C ALA A 56 -11.67 6.17 10.69
N LEU A 57 -10.89 5.59 9.78
CA LEU A 57 -10.82 6.03 8.38
C LEU A 57 -12.15 5.82 7.66
N ARG A 58 -12.76 4.63 7.79
CA ARG A 58 -14.08 4.35 7.18
C ARG A 58 -15.15 5.30 7.68
N SER A 59 -15.19 5.54 9.00
CA SER A 59 -16.17 6.43 9.61
C SER A 59 -15.98 7.88 9.14
N ARG A 60 -14.74 8.37 9.05
CA ARG A 60 -14.45 9.78 8.76
C ARG A 60 -14.53 10.13 7.29
N PHE A 61 -14.12 9.23 6.39
CA PHE A 61 -13.95 9.51 4.97
C PHE A 61 -14.91 8.75 4.06
N HIS A 62 -15.79 7.90 4.61
CA HIS A 62 -16.70 7.05 3.83
C HIS A 62 -15.96 6.32 2.68
N CYS A 63 -14.78 5.79 2.98
CA CYS A 63 -13.90 5.12 2.04
C CYS A 63 -13.76 3.63 2.37
N GLU A 64 -13.33 2.85 1.39
CA GLU A 64 -12.90 1.48 1.63
C GLU A 64 -11.48 1.46 2.22
N VAL A 65 -11.27 0.58 3.19
CA VAL A 65 -9.97 0.40 3.82
C VAL A 65 -9.62 -1.07 3.83
N ASP A 66 -8.54 -1.40 3.14
CA ASP A 66 -7.86 -2.67 3.29
C ASP A 66 -6.77 -2.50 4.36
N ALA A 67 -6.78 -3.36 5.37
CA ALA A 67 -5.83 -3.30 6.48
C ALA A 67 -5.23 -4.68 6.71
N THR A 68 -3.89 -4.77 6.83
CA THR A 68 -3.19 -6.03 7.02
C THR A 68 -1.96 -5.88 7.90
N PRO A 69 -1.68 -6.85 8.79
CA PRO A 69 -0.44 -6.88 9.56
C PRO A 69 0.75 -7.46 8.78
N ASN A 70 0.51 -7.98 7.57
CA ASN A 70 1.53 -8.64 6.77
C ASN A 70 1.93 -7.76 5.58
N PRO A 71 3.19 -7.27 5.51
CA PRO A 71 3.66 -6.41 4.42
C PRO A 71 3.67 -7.11 3.07
N GLU A 72 3.88 -8.43 3.00
CA GLU A 72 3.85 -9.18 1.75
C GLU A 72 2.43 -9.24 1.19
N TYR A 73 1.43 -9.43 2.05
CA TYR A 73 0.03 -9.36 1.64
C TYR A 73 -0.38 -7.92 1.29
N GLY A 74 0.16 -6.92 1.97
CA GLY A 74 0.01 -5.50 1.60
C GLY A 74 0.52 -5.22 0.19
N PHE A 75 1.69 -5.76 -0.16
CA PHE A 75 2.23 -5.69 -1.51
C PHE A 75 1.29 -6.36 -2.53
N GLU A 76 0.79 -7.57 -2.22
CA GLU A 76 -0.14 -8.28 -3.09
C GLU A 76 -1.45 -7.50 -3.31
N LEU A 77 -1.99 -6.87 -2.27
CA LEU A 77 -3.16 -6.01 -2.36
C LEU A 77 -2.92 -4.80 -3.27
N ALA A 78 -1.75 -4.15 -3.14
CA ALA A 78 -1.37 -3.03 -4.00
C ALA A 78 -1.28 -3.44 -5.48
N LEU A 79 -0.90 -4.69 -5.78
CA LEU A 79 -0.88 -5.20 -7.15
C LEU A 79 -2.27 -5.58 -7.71
N LYS A 80 -3.25 -5.77 -6.85
CA LYS A 80 -4.60 -6.22 -7.22
C LYS A 80 -5.64 -5.11 -7.25
N LYS A 81 -5.43 -4.04 -6.51
CA LYS A 81 -6.39 -2.95 -6.29
C LYS A 81 -5.74 -1.59 -6.45
N ARG A 82 -6.56 -0.57 -6.73
CA ARG A 82 -6.13 0.83 -6.72
C ARG A 82 -6.35 1.43 -5.34
N TYR A 83 -5.40 2.23 -4.93
CA TYR A 83 -5.46 2.97 -3.67
C TYR A 83 -5.29 4.46 -3.91
N ARG A 84 -5.95 5.26 -3.10
CA ARG A 84 -5.82 6.71 -3.11
C ARG A 84 -4.67 7.20 -2.26
N ILE A 85 -4.36 6.43 -1.20
CA ILE A 85 -3.29 6.73 -0.24
C ILE A 85 -2.83 5.42 0.43
N PHE A 86 -1.56 5.39 0.79
CA PHE A 86 -0.96 4.36 1.63
C PHE A 86 -0.68 4.89 3.02
N VAL A 87 -0.90 4.07 4.04
CA VAL A 87 -0.56 4.33 5.45
C VAL A 87 0.21 3.13 5.95
N PHE A 88 1.54 3.24 6.05
CA PHE A 88 2.40 2.12 6.42
C PHE A 88 3.15 2.42 7.71
N ASP A 89 3.25 1.40 8.57
CA ASP A 89 4.22 1.44 9.66
C ASP A 89 5.63 1.37 9.08
N PHE A 90 6.54 2.14 9.66
CA PHE A 90 7.93 2.15 9.24
C PHE A 90 8.64 0.87 9.68
N SER A 91 8.47 0.47 10.93
CA SER A 91 9.25 -0.60 11.58
C SER A 91 8.48 -1.90 11.64
N MET A 92 8.38 -2.60 10.50
CA MET A 92 7.79 -3.94 10.44
C MET A 92 8.86 -5.02 10.27
N PRO A 93 8.62 -6.26 10.74
CA PRO A 93 9.52 -7.39 10.51
C PRO A 93 9.71 -7.68 9.02
N MET A 94 10.91 -8.06 8.62
CA MET A 94 11.34 -8.49 7.28
C MET A 94 11.31 -7.40 6.20
N ILE A 95 10.21 -6.67 6.04
CA ILE A 95 10.05 -5.62 5.04
C ILE A 95 9.51 -4.38 5.75
N ASP A 96 10.32 -3.34 5.87
CA ASP A 96 9.89 -2.05 6.42
C ASP A 96 8.95 -1.30 5.47
N GLY A 97 8.20 -0.32 6.00
CA GLY A 97 7.21 0.40 5.22
C GLY A 97 7.81 1.20 4.06
N ALA A 98 9.04 1.69 4.19
CA ALA A 98 9.73 2.40 3.11
C ALA A 98 10.15 1.44 2.00
N MET A 99 10.64 0.26 2.37
CA MET A 99 10.98 -0.78 1.42
C MET A 99 9.73 -1.28 0.67
N LEU A 100 8.63 -1.51 1.39
CA LEU A 100 7.35 -1.89 0.80
C LEU A 100 6.89 -0.85 -0.24
N PHE A 101 6.94 0.43 0.11
CA PHE A 101 6.59 1.53 -0.80
C PHE A 101 7.48 1.56 -2.04
N THR A 102 8.79 1.40 -1.86
CA THR A 102 9.75 1.36 -2.96
C THR A 102 9.50 0.19 -3.91
N LEU A 103 9.19 -0.99 -3.38
CA LEU A 103 8.88 -2.18 -4.19
C LEU A 103 7.60 -1.97 -5.02
N ILE A 104 6.54 -1.43 -4.41
CA ILE A 104 5.30 -1.09 -5.12
C ILE A 104 5.59 -0.07 -6.23
N GLY A 105 6.34 0.99 -5.93
CA GLY A 105 6.70 2.03 -6.88
C GLY A 105 7.47 1.49 -8.08
N LYS A 106 8.44 0.59 -7.86
CA LYS A 106 9.16 -0.07 -8.94
C LYS A 106 8.24 -0.83 -9.87
N VAL A 107 7.32 -1.63 -9.32
CA VAL A 107 6.37 -2.40 -10.14
C VAL A 107 5.46 -1.45 -10.93
N TYR A 108 4.90 -0.44 -10.27
CA TYR A 108 3.99 0.52 -10.90
C TYR A 108 4.63 1.28 -12.06
N ASN A 109 5.91 1.66 -11.91
CA ASN A 109 6.66 2.35 -12.95
C ASN A 109 7.03 1.46 -14.14
N HIS A 110 7.09 0.13 -13.95
CA HIS A 110 7.42 -0.82 -15.03
C HIS A 110 6.19 -1.30 -15.81
N VAL A 111 4.99 -1.00 -15.37
CA VAL A 111 3.75 -1.30 -16.13
C VAL A 111 3.60 -0.29 -17.25
N ASN A 112 3.06 -0.70 -18.38
CA ASN A 112 2.79 0.19 -19.51
C ASN A 112 1.28 0.24 -19.81
N PRO A 113 0.60 1.40 -19.68
CA PRO A 113 1.15 2.66 -19.17
C PRO A 113 1.51 2.60 -17.68
N PRO A 114 2.45 3.44 -17.19
CA PRO A 114 2.81 3.46 -15.78
C PRO A 114 1.63 3.79 -14.88
N ILE A 115 1.62 3.15 -13.71
CA ILE A 115 0.61 3.41 -12.68
C ILE A 115 1.12 4.53 -11.78
N VAL A 116 0.29 5.54 -11.53
CA VAL A 116 0.62 6.58 -10.55
C VAL A 116 0.72 5.97 -9.16
N VAL A 117 1.87 6.14 -8.51
CA VAL A 117 2.08 5.66 -7.14
C VAL A 117 1.29 6.53 -6.17
N PRO A 118 0.40 5.97 -5.36
CA PRO A 118 -0.32 6.71 -4.34
C PRO A 118 0.64 7.36 -3.33
N PRO A 119 0.30 8.52 -2.78
CA PRO A 119 1.09 9.13 -1.71
C PRO A 119 1.13 8.25 -0.47
N LEU A 120 2.24 8.30 0.26
CA LEU A 120 2.49 7.54 1.48
C LEU A 120 2.47 8.44 2.71
N ILE A 121 1.75 8.01 3.75
CA ILE A 121 1.93 8.44 5.13
C ILE A 121 2.68 7.34 5.88
N LEU A 122 3.83 7.65 6.45
CA LEU A 122 4.59 6.75 7.32
C LEU A 122 4.19 6.97 8.77
N ILE A 123 3.94 5.87 9.47
CA ILE A 123 3.79 5.83 10.92
C ILE A 123 5.09 5.23 11.47
N SER A 124 5.65 5.77 12.55
CA SER A 124 6.96 5.34 13.03
C SER A 124 7.06 5.36 14.55
N GLY A 125 7.75 4.37 15.12
CA GLY A 125 8.10 4.33 16.53
C GLY A 125 9.21 5.32 16.91
N ARG A 126 9.48 5.40 18.20
CA ARG A 126 10.61 6.18 18.72
C ARG A 126 11.93 5.58 18.24
N GLY A 127 12.83 6.41 17.73
CA GLY A 127 14.14 6.01 17.23
C GLY A 127 14.29 6.01 15.71
N ASP A 128 13.17 5.99 14.97
CA ASP A 128 13.20 6.00 13.50
C ASP A 128 13.14 7.41 12.90
N GLU A 129 13.05 8.44 13.74
CA GLU A 129 12.75 9.82 13.32
C GLU A 129 13.76 10.38 12.30
N ALA A 130 15.06 10.12 12.51
CA ALA A 130 16.09 10.62 11.59
C ALA A 130 15.95 9.97 10.19
N ARG A 131 15.73 8.66 10.14
CA ARG A 131 15.56 7.91 8.91
C ARG A 131 14.24 8.24 8.20
N ALA A 132 13.17 8.41 8.98
CA ALA A 132 11.89 8.84 8.46
C ALA A 132 11.95 10.27 7.86
N GLN A 133 12.71 11.18 8.47
CA GLN A 133 12.96 12.52 7.93
C GLN A 133 13.74 12.49 6.62
N GLU A 134 14.68 11.56 6.46
CA GLU A 134 15.36 11.36 5.17
C GLU A 134 14.38 10.89 4.09
N LEU A 135 13.50 9.95 4.43
CA LEU A 135 12.49 9.42 3.52
C LEU A 135 11.43 10.47 3.12
N MET A 136 11.16 11.46 3.98
CA MET A 136 10.30 12.58 3.61
C MET A 136 10.84 13.42 2.44
N LYS A 137 12.11 13.28 2.11
CA LYS A 137 12.72 13.90 0.92
C LYS A 137 12.46 13.09 -0.35
N GLU A 138 12.05 11.83 -0.21
CA GLU A 138 11.75 10.97 -1.35
C GLU A 138 10.41 11.34 -1.99
N ALA A 139 10.35 11.25 -3.32
CA ALA A 139 9.13 11.51 -4.07
C ALA A 139 8.04 10.50 -3.69
N GLY A 140 6.90 11.00 -3.21
CA GLY A 140 5.73 10.18 -2.86
C GLY A 140 5.48 10.01 -1.37
N VAL A 141 6.48 10.22 -0.48
CA VAL A 141 6.24 10.30 0.96
C VAL A 141 5.70 11.69 1.28
N ARG A 142 4.47 11.77 1.77
CA ARG A 142 3.73 13.04 1.96
C ARG A 142 3.38 13.32 3.42
N GLY A 143 3.61 12.36 4.30
CA GLY A 143 3.31 12.52 5.72
C GLY A 143 4.14 11.59 6.58
N PHE A 144 4.38 12.05 7.80
CA PHE A 144 5.03 11.30 8.85
C PHE A 144 4.26 11.48 10.14
N LEU A 145 4.06 10.40 10.90
CA LEU A 145 3.33 10.43 12.15
C LEU A 145 4.05 9.58 13.21
N PRO A 146 4.67 10.18 14.24
CA PRO A 146 5.36 9.43 15.27
C PRO A 146 4.38 8.74 16.24
N LYS A 147 4.65 7.49 16.61
CA LYS A 147 3.95 6.76 17.68
C LYS A 147 4.48 7.21 19.06
N PRO A 148 3.62 7.44 20.07
CA PRO A 148 2.16 7.38 20.03
C PRO A 148 1.55 8.64 19.42
N PHE A 149 0.45 8.51 18.71
CA PHE A 149 -0.29 9.62 18.11
C PHE A 149 -1.78 9.58 18.46
N ALA A 150 -2.40 10.75 18.47
CA ALA A 150 -3.84 10.85 18.54
C ALA A 150 -4.46 10.56 17.16
N MET A 151 -5.56 9.80 17.10
CA MET A 151 -6.23 9.43 15.85
C MET A 151 -6.61 10.66 15.00
N ASN A 152 -6.97 11.77 15.63
CA ASN A 152 -7.25 13.02 14.92
C ASN A 152 -6.07 13.51 14.07
N ARG A 153 -4.82 13.32 14.53
CA ARG A 153 -3.64 13.71 13.76
C ARG A 153 -3.48 12.89 12.49
N LEU A 154 -3.81 11.61 12.55
CA LEU A 154 -3.85 10.78 11.34
C LEU A 154 -4.93 11.26 10.38
N MET A 155 -6.14 11.56 10.88
CA MET A 155 -7.25 12.06 10.07
C MET A 155 -6.90 13.41 9.39
N GLU A 156 -6.29 14.34 10.13
CA GLU A 156 -5.78 15.58 9.59
C GLU A 156 -4.78 15.33 8.46
N LYS A 157 -3.81 14.45 8.70
CA LYS A 157 -2.78 14.12 7.71
C LYS A 157 -3.36 13.47 6.45
N VAL A 158 -4.32 12.57 6.59
CA VAL A 158 -5.04 11.98 5.45
C VAL A 158 -5.80 13.06 4.67
N SER A 159 -6.46 14.00 5.37
CA SER A 159 -7.16 15.12 4.71
C SER A 159 -6.22 16.06 3.95
N GLU A 160 -5.01 16.30 4.46
CA GLU A 160 -3.98 17.10 3.79
C GLU A 160 -3.47 16.42 2.52
N VAL A 161 -3.20 15.11 2.60
CA VAL A 161 -2.58 14.33 1.52
C VAL A 161 -3.59 13.92 0.44
N ALA A 162 -4.84 13.68 0.82
CA ALA A 162 -5.92 13.26 -0.06
C ALA A 162 -7.22 14.06 0.23
N PRO A 163 -7.26 15.35 -0.12
CA PRO A 163 -8.39 16.23 0.22
C PRO A 163 -9.71 15.82 -0.44
N ASP A 164 -9.66 15.10 -1.55
CA ASP A 164 -10.82 14.54 -2.23
C ASP A 164 -11.56 13.47 -1.42
N LEU A 165 -10.87 12.75 -0.54
CA LEU A 165 -11.50 11.84 0.41
C LEU A 165 -12.34 12.60 1.45
N ALA A 166 -11.89 13.80 1.85
CA ALA A 166 -12.58 14.63 2.83
C ALA A 166 -13.79 15.38 2.24
N ALA A 167 -13.76 15.74 0.96
CA ALA A 167 -14.81 16.48 0.29
C ALA A 167 -16.13 15.69 0.16
N ALA A 168 -16.06 14.37 0.08
CA ALA A 168 -17.22 13.50 -0.07
C ALA A 168 -18.06 13.29 1.22
N SER A 169 -17.61 13.85 2.34
CA SER A 169 -18.29 13.71 3.65
C SER A 169 -19.31 14.84 3.90
N ARG A 170 -19.62 15.68 2.91
CA ARG A 170 -20.47 16.88 3.06
C ARG A 170 -21.81 16.83 2.32
N GLU A 171 -22.20 15.65 1.80
CA GLU A 171 -23.54 15.46 1.20
C GLU A 171 -24.43 14.65 2.12
#